data_d8e2d2635f0a65face1eaf7e312c2e2e
#
_entry.id   d8e2d2635f0a65face1eaf7e312c2e2e
#
_cell.length_a   1.000
_cell.length_b   1.000
_cell.length_c   1.000
_cell.angle_alpha   90.00
_cell.angle_beta   90.00
_cell.angle_gamma   90.00
#
_symmetry.space_group_name_H-M   'P 1'
#
loop_
_entity.id
_entity.type
_entity.pdbx_description
1 polymer ?
#
loop_
_entity_poly.entity_id
_entity_poly.type
_entity_poly.pdbx_seq_one_letter_code
_entity_poly.pdbx_strand_id
1 'polypeptide(L)'
;MYPHQWLAYNLSPSFNWDASGMTDSQLATFNDDLGRLGYVWQFITLAGFHSNGLVVTELARSYGDRGMLAYVQTIQRKERDAKVELLTHQKWSGAELVDQMVNTASGGLSSTAAMGAGVTEAQFASKH
;
A
#
# COMPACT_ATOMS: atom_id res chain seq x y z
N MET A 1 -11.62 -39.59 1.31
CA MET A 1 -10.96 -38.52 0.53
C MET A 1 -12.03 -37.56 0.05
N TYR A 2 -11.88 -36.25 0.18
CA TYR A 2 -12.90 -35.24 -0.16
C TYR A 2 -12.43 -34.51 -1.44
N PRO A 3 -12.72 -35.07 -2.65
CA PRO A 3 -12.11 -34.60 -3.93
C PRO A 3 -12.55 -33.19 -4.35
N HIS A 4 -13.59 -32.63 -3.71
CA HIS A 4 -14.10 -31.27 -4.00
C HIS A 4 -13.82 -30.27 -2.87
N GLN A 5 -12.97 -30.64 -1.91
CA GLN A 5 -12.62 -29.73 -0.82
C GLN A 5 -11.70 -28.62 -1.33
N TRP A 6 -12.08 -27.39 -1.11
CA TRP A 6 -11.23 -26.24 -1.34
C TRP A 6 -10.13 -26.18 -0.27
N LEU A 7 -8.91 -25.95 -0.72
CA LEU A 7 -7.74 -25.89 0.14
C LEU A 7 -7.24 -24.45 0.25
N ALA A 8 -6.77 -24.09 1.45
CA ALA A 8 -6.11 -22.82 1.69
C ALA A 8 -4.69 -23.06 2.18
N TYR A 9 -3.76 -22.18 1.82
CA TYR A 9 -2.37 -22.25 2.27
C TYR A 9 -1.94 -20.92 2.91
N ASN A 10 -1.40 -21.02 4.12
CA ASN A 10 -0.80 -19.88 4.80
C ASN A 10 0.70 -19.81 4.48
N LEU A 11 1.08 -18.80 3.72
CA LEU A 11 2.48 -18.44 3.44
C LEU A 11 3.03 -17.67 4.64
N SER A 12 3.25 -18.36 5.74
CA SER A 12 3.58 -17.74 7.04
C SER A 12 4.88 -16.94 7.00
N PRO A 13 4.88 -15.66 7.42
CA PRO A 13 6.09 -14.86 7.56
C PRO A 13 6.95 -15.26 8.77
N SER A 14 6.45 -16.12 9.66
CA SER A 14 7.22 -16.70 10.76
C SER A 14 8.18 -17.80 10.30
N PHE A 15 7.97 -18.30 9.08
CA PHE A 15 8.88 -19.26 8.45
C PHE A 15 10.00 -18.49 7.74
N ASN A 16 11.24 -18.92 7.93
CA ASN A 16 12.37 -18.34 7.21
C ASN A 16 12.45 -18.96 5.81
N TRP A 17 11.87 -18.25 4.81
CA TRP A 17 11.80 -18.71 3.43
C TRP A 17 13.19 -18.87 2.78
N ASP A 18 14.15 -18.00 3.11
CA ASP A 18 15.53 -18.11 2.62
C ASP A 18 16.22 -19.38 3.13
N ALA A 19 15.91 -19.81 4.35
CA ALA A 19 16.46 -21.03 4.94
C ALA A 19 15.75 -22.31 4.48
N SER A 20 14.74 -22.21 3.61
CA SER A 20 13.97 -23.36 3.11
C SER A 20 14.78 -24.30 2.21
N GLY A 21 15.88 -23.82 1.65
CA GLY A 21 16.67 -24.53 0.63
C GLY A 21 16.08 -24.37 -0.79
N MET A 22 15.00 -23.59 -0.97
CA MET A 22 14.45 -23.26 -2.29
C MET A 22 15.31 -22.20 -2.97
N THR A 23 15.45 -22.33 -4.29
CA THR A 23 16.04 -21.29 -5.13
C THR A 23 15.06 -20.15 -5.35
N ASP A 24 15.54 -18.97 -5.77
CA ASP A 24 14.70 -17.82 -6.14
C ASP A 24 13.65 -18.20 -7.21
N SER A 25 14.02 -19.04 -8.18
CA SER A 25 13.10 -19.53 -9.20
C SER A 25 11.97 -20.37 -8.61
N GLN A 26 12.27 -21.22 -7.64
CA GLN A 26 11.25 -22.03 -6.95
C GLN A 26 10.36 -21.16 -6.05
N LEU A 27 10.92 -20.16 -5.39
CA LEU A 27 10.14 -19.19 -4.63
C LEU A 27 9.21 -18.38 -5.54
N ALA A 28 9.69 -17.99 -6.72
CA ALA A 28 8.90 -17.23 -7.69
C ALA A 28 7.70 -18.02 -8.24
N THR A 29 7.81 -19.34 -8.37
CA THR A 29 6.74 -20.22 -8.89
C THR A 29 5.90 -20.88 -7.80
N PHE A 30 6.25 -20.70 -6.53
CA PHE A 30 5.66 -21.44 -5.41
C PHE A 30 4.13 -21.31 -5.33
N ASN A 31 3.61 -20.11 -5.56
CA ASN A 31 2.16 -19.88 -5.56
C ASN A 31 1.44 -20.60 -6.70
N ASP A 32 2.03 -20.63 -7.87
CA ASP A 32 1.49 -21.35 -9.03
C ASP A 32 1.50 -22.86 -8.79
N ASP A 33 2.55 -23.38 -8.18
CA ASP A 33 2.68 -24.79 -7.85
C ASP A 33 1.64 -25.21 -6.79
N LEU A 34 1.40 -24.38 -5.78
CA LEU A 34 0.29 -24.58 -4.85
C LEU A 34 -1.07 -24.56 -5.54
N GLY A 35 -1.27 -23.65 -6.49
CA GLY A 35 -2.49 -23.58 -7.31
C GLY A 35 -2.74 -24.88 -8.08
N ARG A 36 -1.69 -25.44 -8.70
CA ARG A 36 -1.75 -26.73 -9.41
C ARG A 36 -2.09 -27.91 -8.48
N LEU A 37 -1.71 -27.82 -7.20
CA LEU A 37 -2.04 -28.79 -6.16
C LEU A 37 -3.46 -28.63 -5.58
N GLY A 38 -4.22 -27.61 -6.04
CA GLY A 38 -5.61 -27.38 -5.61
C GLY A 38 -5.77 -26.41 -4.44
N TYR A 39 -4.73 -25.65 -4.07
CA TYR A 39 -4.84 -24.58 -3.11
C TYR A 39 -5.43 -23.33 -3.78
N VAL A 40 -6.73 -23.15 -3.64
CA VAL A 40 -7.50 -22.07 -4.28
C VAL A 40 -7.41 -20.72 -3.54
N TRP A 41 -6.97 -20.75 -2.29
CA TRP A 41 -6.76 -19.56 -1.45
C TRP A 41 -5.37 -19.57 -0.84
N GLN A 42 -4.60 -18.53 -1.11
CA GLN A 42 -3.24 -18.38 -0.59
C GLN A 42 -3.10 -17.00 0.02
N PHE A 43 -2.48 -16.91 1.17
CA PHE A 43 -2.33 -15.64 1.88
C PHE A 43 -1.05 -15.60 2.71
N ILE A 44 -0.47 -14.41 2.84
CA ILE A 44 0.65 -14.14 3.73
C ILE A 44 0.07 -13.49 4.99
N THR A 45 0.09 -14.21 6.10
CA THR A 45 -0.35 -13.67 7.39
C THR A 45 0.53 -12.49 7.76
N LEU A 46 -0.08 -11.39 8.23
CA LEU A 46 0.66 -10.22 8.71
C LEU A 46 1.57 -9.53 7.65
N ALA A 47 1.36 -9.77 6.35
CA ALA A 47 2.17 -9.14 5.31
C ALA A 47 2.17 -7.61 5.44
N GLY A 48 1.00 -7.01 5.64
CA GLY A 48 0.86 -5.56 5.85
C GLY A 48 1.56 -5.07 7.13
N PHE A 49 1.50 -5.83 8.20
CA PHE A 49 2.21 -5.51 9.45
C PHE A 49 3.73 -5.48 9.24
N HIS A 50 4.30 -6.49 8.58
CA HIS A 50 5.74 -6.54 8.33
C HIS A 50 6.20 -5.45 7.35
N SER A 51 5.47 -5.21 6.27
CA SER A 51 5.81 -4.14 5.32
C SER A 51 5.71 -2.75 5.95
N ASN A 52 4.66 -2.47 6.71
CA ASN A 52 4.54 -1.22 7.44
C ASN A 52 5.64 -1.08 8.51
N GLY A 53 5.91 -2.14 9.26
CA GLY A 53 6.96 -2.15 10.28
C GLY A 53 8.34 -1.86 9.69
N LEU A 54 8.66 -2.43 8.54
CA LEU A 54 9.92 -2.18 7.84
C LEU A 54 10.05 -0.70 7.45
N VAL A 55 9.06 -0.15 6.76
CA VAL A 55 9.07 1.25 6.28
C VAL A 55 9.07 2.25 7.44
N VAL A 56 8.25 2.02 8.46
CA VAL A 56 8.21 2.89 9.65
C VAL A 56 9.52 2.84 10.42
N THR A 57 10.16 1.68 10.51
CA THR A 57 11.47 1.56 11.17
C THR A 57 12.55 2.33 10.40
N GLU A 58 12.58 2.23 9.07
CA GLU A 58 13.50 3.00 8.21
C GLU A 58 13.31 4.50 8.42
N LEU A 59 12.06 4.96 8.37
CA LEU A 59 11.73 6.36 8.59
C LEU A 59 12.13 6.82 10.00
N ALA A 60 11.75 6.09 11.05
CA ALA A 60 12.00 6.50 12.43
C ALA A 60 13.50 6.63 12.74
N ARG A 61 14.32 5.71 12.22
CA ARG A 61 15.78 5.77 12.39
C ARG A 61 16.42 7.02 11.81
N SER A 62 15.88 7.52 10.71
CA SER A 62 16.44 8.68 10.01
C SER A 62 15.78 10.01 10.40
N TYR A 63 14.55 9.97 10.90
CA TYR A 63 13.76 11.18 11.16
C TYR A 63 14.31 12.00 12.33
N GLY A 64 14.83 11.34 13.37
CA GLY A 64 15.41 12.01 14.54
C GLY A 64 16.53 12.98 14.16
N ASP A 65 17.38 12.60 13.20
CA ASP A 65 18.56 13.41 12.80
C ASP A 65 18.26 14.33 11.61
N ARG A 66 17.32 13.96 10.74
CA ARG A 66 17.13 14.59 9.42
C ARG A 66 15.75 15.21 9.23
N GLY A 67 14.82 15.05 10.19
CA GLY A 67 13.49 15.65 10.16
C GLY A 67 12.73 15.38 8.86
N MET A 68 12.07 16.41 8.32
CA MET A 68 11.27 16.30 7.09
C MET A 68 12.04 15.83 5.86
N LEU A 69 13.36 16.04 5.81
CA LEU A 69 14.18 15.53 4.71
C LEU A 69 14.16 13.99 4.68
N ALA A 70 14.18 13.34 5.85
CA ALA A 70 14.05 11.88 5.93
C ALA A 70 12.70 11.43 5.36
N TYR A 71 11.60 12.06 5.76
CA TYR A 71 10.27 11.73 5.24
C TYR A 71 10.18 11.89 3.72
N VAL A 72 10.65 13.03 3.21
CA VAL A 72 10.63 13.30 1.76
C VAL A 72 11.42 12.25 0.99
N GLN A 73 12.61 11.87 1.47
CA GLN A 73 13.48 10.90 0.78
C GLN A 73 12.99 9.45 0.95
N THR A 74 12.56 9.09 2.13
CA THR A 74 12.18 7.70 2.46
C THR A 74 10.80 7.35 1.92
N ILE A 75 9.89 8.31 1.90
CA ILE A 75 8.49 8.10 1.54
C ILE A 75 8.14 8.82 0.23
N GLN A 76 8.02 10.14 0.26
CA GLN A 76 7.39 10.88 -0.85
C GLN A 76 8.10 10.71 -2.21
N ARG A 77 9.45 10.70 -2.24
CA ARG A 77 10.17 10.48 -3.50
C ARG A 77 9.97 9.05 -4.01
N LYS A 78 10.04 8.06 -3.11
CA LYS A 78 9.81 6.65 -3.46
C LYS A 78 8.39 6.43 -3.99
N GLU A 79 7.37 7.04 -3.38
CA GLU A 79 5.99 6.97 -3.85
C GLU A 79 5.83 7.57 -5.25
N ARG A 80 6.45 8.72 -5.53
CA ARG A 80 6.41 9.33 -6.86
C ARG A 80 7.12 8.47 -7.91
N ASP A 81 8.32 8.00 -7.59
CA ASP A 81 9.13 7.18 -8.51
C ASP A 81 8.42 5.85 -8.83
N ALA A 82 7.77 5.26 -7.84
CA ALA A 82 6.97 4.04 -7.97
C ALA A 82 5.55 4.29 -8.51
N LYS A 83 5.14 5.55 -8.71
CA LYS A 83 3.78 5.95 -9.14
C LYS A 83 2.68 5.35 -8.26
N VAL A 84 2.89 5.38 -6.95
CA VAL A 84 1.94 4.84 -5.97
C VAL A 84 0.68 5.71 -5.92
N GLU A 85 -0.49 5.11 -6.05
CA GLU A 85 -1.79 5.80 -6.05
C GLU A 85 -2.12 6.52 -4.74
N LEU A 86 -1.44 6.20 -3.64
CA LEU A 86 -1.60 6.86 -2.34
C LEU A 86 -1.33 8.37 -2.40
N LEU A 87 -0.51 8.84 -3.35
CA LEU A 87 -0.27 10.27 -3.58
C LEU A 87 -1.54 11.02 -4.01
N THR A 88 -2.49 10.32 -4.57
CA THR A 88 -3.77 10.87 -5.01
C THR A 88 -4.95 10.27 -4.26
N HIS A 89 -4.72 9.91 -2.98
CA HIS A 89 -5.72 9.22 -2.15
C HIS A 89 -7.04 9.99 -2.00
N GLN A 90 -7.04 11.30 -2.11
CA GLN A 90 -8.26 12.12 -2.02
C GLN A 90 -9.24 11.81 -3.14
N LYS A 91 -8.76 11.40 -4.33
CA LYS A 91 -9.62 11.04 -5.46
C LYS A 91 -10.48 9.80 -5.21
N TRP A 92 -10.00 8.86 -4.40
CA TRP A 92 -10.71 7.62 -4.11
C TRP A 92 -11.16 7.50 -2.65
N SER A 93 -10.78 8.43 -1.77
CA SER A 93 -11.19 8.44 -0.36
C SER A 93 -12.61 8.94 -0.11
N GLY A 94 -13.26 9.50 -1.13
CA GLY A 94 -14.59 10.11 -1.01
C GLY A 94 -14.57 11.58 -0.56
N ALA A 95 -13.40 12.21 -0.40
CA ALA A 95 -13.29 13.61 -0.01
C ALA A 95 -14.01 14.57 -0.97
N GLU A 96 -13.90 14.31 -2.27
CA GLU A 96 -14.58 15.10 -3.30
C GLU A 96 -16.12 15.02 -3.17
N LEU A 97 -16.64 13.83 -2.90
CA LEU A 97 -18.08 13.65 -2.65
C LEU A 97 -18.54 14.43 -1.41
N VAL A 98 -17.79 14.35 -0.32
CA VAL A 98 -18.09 15.08 0.93
C VAL A 98 -18.07 16.59 0.68
N ASP A 99 -17.07 17.10 -0.03
CA ASP A 99 -16.98 18.52 -0.38
C ASP A 99 -18.18 18.98 -1.23
N GLN A 100 -18.61 18.18 -2.19
CA GLN A 100 -19.81 18.48 -3.00
C GLN A 100 -21.07 18.51 -2.15
N MET A 101 -21.23 17.56 -1.24
CA MET A 101 -22.38 17.52 -0.32
C MET A 101 -22.42 18.74 0.60
N VAL A 102 -21.29 19.11 1.20
CA VAL A 102 -21.17 20.27 2.09
C VAL A 102 -21.41 21.57 1.33
N ASN A 103 -20.83 21.73 0.13
CA ASN A 103 -21.05 22.89 -0.71
C ASN A 103 -22.52 23.06 -1.10
N THR A 104 -23.19 21.96 -1.43
CA THR A 104 -24.63 21.97 -1.77
C THR A 104 -25.46 22.37 -0.56
N ALA A 105 -25.20 21.80 0.60
CA ALA A 105 -25.95 22.06 1.83
C ALA A 105 -25.72 23.49 2.38
N SER A 106 -24.54 24.05 2.21
CA SER A 106 -24.16 25.39 2.71
C SER A 106 -24.39 26.53 1.71
N GLY A 107 -24.94 26.23 0.53
CA GLY A 107 -25.11 27.24 -0.52
C GLY A 107 -23.78 27.77 -1.09
N GLY A 108 -22.74 26.93 -1.09
CA GLY A 108 -21.41 27.28 -1.61
C GLY A 108 -20.46 27.89 -0.59
N LEU A 109 -20.84 27.93 0.70
CA LEU A 109 -19.99 28.40 1.80
C LEU A 109 -19.27 27.22 2.48
N SER A 110 -18.37 26.55 1.77
CA SER A 110 -17.56 25.48 2.36
C SER A 110 -16.22 26.03 2.86
N SER A 111 -15.86 25.68 4.10
CA SER A 111 -14.53 25.89 4.67
C SER A 111 -13.58 24.71 4.40
N THR A 112 -14.07 23.64 3.81
CA THR A 112 -13.30 22.43 3.50
C THR A 112 -13.23 22.27 1.99
N ALA A 113 -12.12 22.67 1.40
CA ALA A 113 -11.86 22.46 -0.03
C ALA A 113 -10.72 21.43 -0.17
N ALA A 114 -11.02 20.14 0.00
CA ALA A 114 -10.03 19.08 -0.19
C ALA A 114 -9.49 19.03 -1.63
N MET A 115 -10.29 19.50 -2.60
CA MET A 115 -9.97 19.48 -4.04
C MET A 115 -9.84 20.88 -4.66
N GLY A 116 -9.74 21.94 -3.84
CA GLY A 116 -9.59 23.32 -4.32
C GLY A 116 -8.22 23.60 -4.96
N ALA A 117 -8.15 24.69 -5.74
CA ALA A 117 -6.89 25.16 -6.33
C ALA A 117 -5.85 25.43 -5.23
N GLY A 118 -4.67 24.83 -5.34
CA GLY A 118 -3.57 24.95 -4.38
C GLY A 118 -3.57 23.86 -3.28
N VAL A 119 -4.52 22.95 -3.30
CA VAL A 119 -4.55 21.79 -2.39
C VAL A 119 -3.67 20.66 -2.93
N THR A 120 -3.28 19.78 -2.03
CA THR A 120 -2.14 18.86 -2.12
C THR A 120 -2.04 18.00 -3.37
N GLU A 121 -3.13 17.58 -3.99
CA GLU A 121 -3.04 16.65 -5.14
C GLU A 121 -2.53 17.29 -6.42
N ALA A 122 -2.85 18.57 -6.65
CA ALA A 122 -2.33 19.29 -7.83
C ALA A 122 -0.80 19.44 -7.80
N GLN A 123 -0.18 19.33 -6.62
CA GLN A 123 1.26 19.43 -6.43
C GLN A 123 2.01 18.16 -6.86
N PHE A 124 1.31 17.03 -6.97
CA PHE A 124 1.83 15.74 -7.42
C PHE A 124 1.43 15.38 -8.85
N ALA A 125 0.63 16.23 -9.51
CA ALA A 125 0.40 16.11 -10.95
C ALA A 125 1.73 16.33 -11.67
N SER A 126 2.18 15.33 -12.41
CA SER A 126 3.40 15.42 -13.21
C SER A 126 3.29 16.61 -14.15
N LYS A 127 4.13 17.60 -13.96
CA LYS A 127 4.43 18.54 -15.05
C LYS A 127 5.23 17.74 -16.07
N HIS A 128 4.57 17.28 -17.12
CA HIS A 128 5.22 16.85 -18.34
C HIS A 128 5.79 18.05 -19.08
#